data_f1370bb2478cb2556d6011a645221551
#
_entry.id   f1370bb2478cb2556d6011a645221551
#
_cell.length_a   1.000
_cell.length_b   1.000
_cell.length_c   1.000
_cell.angle_alpha   90.00
_cell.angle_beta   90.00
_cell.angle_gamma   90.00
#
_symmetry.space_group_name_H-M   'P 1'
#
loop_
_entity.id
_entity.type
_entity.pdbx_description
1 polymer ?
#
loop_
_entity_poly.entity_id
_entity_poly.type
_entity_poly.pdbx_seq_one_letter_code
_entity_poly.pdbx_strand_id
1 'polypeptide(L)'
;MNRITLGIVGVVAALSQAGTHAQNKVPPQLATDITAADVQTVIKAPTGGGDRQMKVVDMGKYNVSVGVLRRGPTKPGAPVSAINHEHVTEVYYVISGSGTLLTGGTVDGAKPLPADGEIVKIAVGPSNQGVFKQAAQTRKVGPGDIVIIPPGVYHGFTDVADHVEYVSVRPDPDHVLPAGYVHPLLKK
;
A
#
# COMPACT_ATOMS: atom_id res chain seq x y z
N MET A 1 26.43 73.49 -23.73
CA MET A 1 26.74 72.46 -22.73
C MET A 1 25.47 71.81 -22.27
N ASN A 2 25.03 70.73 -22.96
CA ASN A 2 23.76 70.03 -22.65
C ASN A 2 24.12 68.78 -21.86
N ARG A 3 23.57 68.68 -20.65
CA ARG A 3 23.64 67.44 -19.83
C ARG A 3 22.41 66.60 -20.12
N ILE A 4 22.62 65.41 -20.64
CA ILE A 4 21.60 64.37 -20.83
C ILE A 4 21.56 63.56 -19.56
N THR A 5 20.42 63.56 -18.87
CA THR A 5 20.16 62.69 -17.70
C THR A 5 19.50 61.44 -18.19
N LEU A 6 20.19 60.29 -18.02
CA LEU A 6 19.69 58.96 -18.36
C LEU A 6 18.87 58.41 -17.17
N GLY A 7 17.59 58.30 -17.33
CA GLY A 7 16.71 57.68 -16.32
C GLY A 7 16.70 56.16 -16.46
N ILE A 8 17.10 55.48 -15.39
CA ILE A 8 17.00 53.99 -15.27
C ILE A 8 15.59 53.66 -14.81
N VAL A 9 14.83 53.00 -15.68
CA VAL A 9 13.54 52.43 -15.32
C VAL A 9 13.78 51.03 -14.78
N GLY A 10 13.69 50.84 -13.46
CA GLY A 10 13.77 49.54 -12.82
C GLY A 10 12.42 48.81 -12.99
N VAL A 11 12.46 47.71 -13.72
CA VAL A 11 11.34 46.75 -13.78
C VAL A 11 11.40 45.84 -12.54
N VAL A 12 10.49 46.06 -11.61
CA VAL A 12 10.27 45.17 -10.48
C VAL A 12 9.38 44.01 -10.96
N ALA A 13 10.00 42.85 -11.21
CA ALA A 13 9.26 41.62 -11.45
C ALA A 13 8.67 41.10 -10.13
N ALA A 14 7.37 41.24 -9.97
CA ALA A 14 6.64 40.59 -8.86
C ALA A 14 6.55 39.08 -9.11
N LEU A 15 7.35 38.31 -8.40
CA LEU A 15 7.22 36.87 -8.31
C LEU A 15 5.96 36.55 -7.48
N SER A 16 4.86 36.24 -8.15
CA SER A 16 3.67 35.67 -7.51
C SER A 16 4.01 34.23 -7.11
N GLN A 17 4.31 34.03 -5.82
CA GLN A 17 4.32 32.69 -5.24
C GLN A 17 2.87 32.21 -5.20
N ALA A 18 2.50 31.34 -6.15
CA ALA A 18 1.30 30.52 -6.05
C ALA A 18 1.54 29.50 -4.92
N GLY A 19 1.22 29.89 -3.70
CA GLY A 19 1.15 28.96 -2.58
C GLY A 19 0.07 27.94 -2.89
N THR A 20 0.46 26.71 -3.15
CA THR A 20 -0.46 25.57 -3.12
C THR A 20 -0.96 25.43 -1.69
N HIS A 21 -2.12 26.04 -1.40
CA HIS A 21 -2.85 25.72 -0.18
C HIS A 21 -3.28 24.27 -0.28
N ALA A 22 -2.51 23.36 0.34
CA ALA A 22 -3.03 22.04 0.66
C ALA A 22 -4.31 22.27 1.46
N GLN A 23 -5.45 21.95 0.86
CA GLN A 23 -6.74 22.03 1.56
C GLN A 23 -6.61 21.10 2.77
N ASN A 24 -6.65 21.65 3.97
CA ASN A 24 -6.75 20.86 5.20
C ASN A 24 -8.12 20.16 5.17
N LYS A 25 -8.15 18.96 4.62
CA LYS A 25 -9.33 18.10 4.71
C LYS A 25 -9.57 17.79 6.18
N VAL A 26 -10.78 18.04 6.63
CA VAL A 26 -11.20 17.70 8.00
C VAL A 26 -11.25 16.17 8.10
N PRO A 27 -10.57 15.54 9.07
CA PRO A 27 -10.67 14.10 9.25
C PRO A 27 -12.11 13.65 9.48
N PRO A 28 -12.48 12.42 9.14
CA PRO A 28 -13.81 11.89 9.42
C PRO A 28 -14.13 12.01 10.91
N GLN A 29 -15.33 12.49 11.23
CA GLN A 29 -15.77 12.70 12.61
C GLN A 29 -16.25 11.41 13.28
N LEU A 30 -16.49 10.35 12.50
CA LEU A 30 -16.97 9.06 12.97
C LEU A 30 -15.97 7.96 12.63
N ALA A 31 -15.91 6.94 13.51
CA ALA A 31 -15.14 5.74 13.21
C ALA A 31 -15.71 5.00 11.98
N THR A 32 -14.82 4.37 11.24
CA THR A 32 -15.19 3.47 10.14
C THR A 32 -14.98 2.03 10.58
N ASP A 33 -16.08 1.27 10.65
CA ASP A 33 -16.04 -0.13 11.05
C ASP A 33 -15.72 -1.05 9.87
N ILE A 34 -14.93 -2.08 10.15
CA ILE A 34 -14.78 -3.29 9.33
C ILE A 34 -15.05 -4.45 10.28
N THR A 35 -16.20 -5.07 10.16
CA THR A 35 -16.62 -6.14 11.06
C THR A 35 -15.97 -7.48 10.68
N ALA A 36 -15.96 -8.44 11.61
CA ALA A 36 -15.52 -9.81 11.30
C ALA A 36 -16.35 -10.43 10.16
N ALA A 37 -17.63 -10.09 10.07
CA ALA A 37 -18.49 -10.53 8.97
C ALA A 37 -18.08 -9.94 7.62
N ASP A 38 -17.65 -8.66 7.58
CA ASP A 38 -17.12 -8.02 6.39
C ASP A 38 -15.83 -8.72 5.92
N VAL A 39 -14.91 -9.01 6.86
CA VAL A 39 -13.67 -9.76 6.57
C VAL A 39 -14.02 -11.12 5.95
N GLN A 40 -14.91 -11.88 6.57
CA GLN A 40 -15.33 -13.20 6.07
C GLN A 40 -16.02 -13.13 4.71
N THR A 41 -16.81 -12.09 4.47
CA THR A 41 -17.49 -11.88 3.18
C THR A 41 -16.46 -11.65 2.06
N VAL A 42 -15.48 -10.79 2.29
CA VAL A 42 -14.49 -10.45 1.26
C VAL A 42 -13.48 -11.58 1.06
N ILE A 43 -13.00 -12.23 2.11
CA ILE A 43 -11.98 -13.28 2.00
C ILE A 43 -12.51 -14.53 1.27
N LYS A 44 -13.81 -14.82 1.37
CA LYS A 44 -14.46 -15.94 0.70
C LYS A 44 -14.95 -15.63 -0.71
N ALA A 45 -14.78 -14.38 -1.18
CA ALA A 45 -15.19 -14.01 -2.52
C ALA A 45 -14.50 -14.90 -3.58
N PRO A 46 -15.24 -15.42 -4.58
CA PRO A 46 -14.71 -16.35 -5.57
C PRO A 46 -13.74 -15.68 -6.56
N THR A 47 -13.77 -14.36 -6.64
CA THR A 47 -12.96 -13.53 -7.56
C THR A 47 -12.15 -12.50 -6.78
N GLY A 48 -11.11 -11.91 -7.41
CA GLY A 48 -10.38 -10.78 -6.84
C GLY A 48 -8.97 -11.09 -6.32
N GLY A 49 -8.35 -12.19 -6.74
CA GLY A 49 -6.96 -12.48 -6.37
C GLY A 49 -6.72 -12.74 -4.90
N GLY A 50 -5.45 -12.79 -4.50
CA GLY A 50 -5.04 -13.07 -3.11
C GLY A 50 -5.07 -11.86 -2.19
N ASP A 51 -5.06 -10.63 -2.72
CA ASP A 51 -5.12 -9.36 -1.99
C ASP A 51 -6.39 -8.61 -2.38
N ARG A 52 -7.25 -8.35 -1.43
CA ARG A 52 -8.56 -7.72 -1.63
C ARG A 52 -8.71 -6.51 -0.75
N GLN A 53 -8.73 -5.35 -1.38
CA GLN A 53 -8.99 -4.08 -0.68
C GLN A 53 -10.43 -4.06 -0.16
N MET A 54 -10.60 -3.70 1.11
CA MET A 54 -11.92 -3.60 1.76
C MET A 54 -12.42 -2.16 1.81
N LYS A 55 -11.65 -1.27 2.42
CA LYS A 55 -11.97 0.17 2.53
C LYS A 55 -10.71 1.02 2.48
N VAL A 56 -10.84 2.25 1.96
CA VAL A 56 -9.83 3.31 2.04
C VAL A 56 -10.49 4.52 2.68
N VAL A 57 -9.98 4.95 3.82
CA VAL A 57 -10.52 6.08 4.60
C VAL A 57 -9.58 7.26 4.51
N ASP A 58 -10.12 8.41 4.10
CA ASP A 58 -9.39 9.68 4.11
C ASP A 58 -9.30 10.20 5.55
N MET A 59 -8.09 10.28 6.10
CA MET A 59 -7.81 10.82 7.42
C MET A 59 -7.38 12.30 7.39
N GLY A 60 -7.50 12.95 6.24
CA GLY A 60 -7.11 14.33 5.99
C GLY A 60 -5.65 14.47 5.58
N LYS A 61 -4.71 14.09 6.43
CA LYS A 61 -3.26 14.17 6.15
C LYS A 61 -2.69 12.94 5.46
N TYR A 62 -3.40 11.83 5.48
CA TYR A 62 -3.01 10.54 4.91
C TYR A 62 -4.27 9.69 4.73
N ASN A 63 -4.19 8.63 3.94
CA ASN A 63 -5.23 7.62 3.92
C ASN A 63 -4.87 6.46 4.84
N VAL A 64 -5.89 5.78 5.36
CA VAL A 64 -5.75 4.44 5.94
C VAL A 64 -6.59 3.48 5.12
N SER A 65 -5.96 2.47 4.59
CA SER A 65 -6.67 1.41 3.92
C SER A 65 -6.59 0.09 4.68
N VAL A 66 -7.57 -0.76 4.47
CA VAL A 66 -7.62 -2.10 5.03
C VAL A 66 -7.94 -3.09 3.91
N GLY A 67 -7.05 -4.05 3.74
CA GLY A 67 -7.25 -5.20 2.86
C GLY A 67 -7.28 -6.50 3.64
N VAL A 68 -7.80 -7.55 3.02
CA VAL A 68 -7.71 -8.91 3.52
C VAL A 68 -7.09 -9.81 2.47
N LEU A 69 -6.18 -10.67 2.92
CA LEU A 69 -5.38 -11.51 2.04
C LEU A 69 -5.50 -12.98 2.43
N ARG A 70 -5.54 -13.83 1.39
CA ARG A 70 -5.39 -15.27 1.53
C ARG A 70 -4.29 -15.76 0.60
N ARG A 71 -3.30 -16.44 1.16
CA ARG A 71 -2.29 -17.18 0.40
C ARG A 71 -2.58 -18.67 0.54
N GLY A 72 -2.64 -19.35 -0.59
CA GLY A 72 -2.76 -20.81 -0.63
C GLY A 72 -1.43 -21.52 -0.43
N PRO A 73 -1.42 -22.87 -0.54
CA PRO A 73 -0.24 -23.68 -0.32
C PRO A 73 0.88 -23.34 -1.32
N THR A 74 2.12 -23.39 -0.83
CA THR A 74 3.32 -23.21 -1.64
C THR A 74 3.99 -24.55 -1.91
N LYS A 75 4.66 -24.67 -3.06
CA LYS A 75 5.43 -25.87 -3.39
C LYS A 75 6.80 -25.80 -2.70
N PRO A 76 7.25 -26.85 -2.00
CA PRO A 76 8.60 -26.90 -1.43
C PRO A 76 9.68 -26.62 -2.48
N GLY A 77 10.64 -25.75 -2.16
CA GLY A 77 11.75 -25.41 -3.06
C GLY A 77 11.39 -24.55 -4.27
N ALA A 78 10.13 -24.14 -4.43
CA ALA A 78 9.75 -23.24 -5.51
C ALA A 78 10.33 -21.83 -5.27
N PRO A 79 10.66 -21.09 -6.36
CA PRO A 79 11.04 -19.69 -6.25
C PRO A 79 9.98 -18.87 -5.52
N VAL A 80 10.39 -18.07 -4.54
CA VAL A 80 9.47 -17.25 -3.75
C VAL A 80 9.28 -15.92 -4.42
N SER A 81 8.05 -15.61 -4.82
CA SER A 81 7.69 -14.29 -5.35
C SER A 81 7.88 -13.22 -4.29
N ALA A 82 8.47 -12.11 -4.69
CA ALA A 82 8.72 -10.94 -3.86
C ALA A 82 7.98 -9.73 -4.42
N ILE A 83 7.32 -8.99 -3.56
CA ILE A 83 6.68 -7.71 -3.90
C ILE A 83 7.12 -6.65 -2.90
N ASN A 84 7.23 -5.39 -3.34
CA ASN A 84 7.32 -4.24 -2.47
C ASN A 84 6.30 -3.17 -2.91
N HIS A 85 5.95 -2.27 -1.99
CA HIS A 85 5.10 -1.11 -2.23
C HIS A 85 5.93 0.14 -1.99
N GLU A 86 5.94 1.09 -2.95
CA GLU A 86 6.86 2.24 -2.89
C GLU A 86 6.43 3.28 -1.85
N HIS A 87 5.12 3.41 -1.61
CA HIS A 87 4.53 4.49 -0.81
C HIS A 87 3.76 3.99 0.42
N VAL A 88 3.37 2.72 0.42
CA VAL A 88 2.43 2.18 1.41
C VAL A 88 3.18 1.33 2.43
N THR A 89 2.98 1.61 3.71
CA THR A 89 3.35 0.71 4.81
C THR A 89 2.30 -0.40 4.90
N GLU A 90 2.70 -1.62 5.20
CA GLU A 90 1.76 -2.69 5.52
C GLU A 90 1.92 -3.14 6.97
N VAL A 91 0.78 -3.26 7.66
CA VAL A 91 0.71 -3.87 8.99
C VAL A 91 -0.15 -5.11 8.88
N TYR A 92 0.48 -6.28 8.91
CA TYR A 92 -0.22 -7.56 8.89
C TYR A 92 -0.69 -7.94 10.29
N TYR A 93 -1.90 -8.44 10.37
CA TYR A 93 -2.42 -9.20 11.51
C TYR A 93 -2.91 -10.55 11.02
N VAL A 94 -2.20 -11.62 11.38
CA VAL A 94 -2.54 -12.98 10.93
C VAL A 94 -3.77 -13.46 11.68
N ILE A 95 -4.80 -13.87 10.93
CA ILE A 95 -6.09 -14.32 11.48
C ILE A 95 -6.28 -15.82 11.44
N SER A 96 -5.69 -16.51 10.45
CA SER A 96 -5.78 -17.98 10.35
C SER A 96 -4.64 -18.56 9.52
N GLY A 97 -4.40 -19.86 9.69
CA GLY A 97 -3.34 -20.57 8.99
C GLY A 97 -1.94 -20.14 9.39
N SER A 98 -0.93 -20.51 8.61
CA SER A 98 0.46 -20.18 8.90
C SER A 98 1.35 -20.30 7.66
N GLY A 99 2.52 -19.66 7.71
CA GLY A 99 3.53 -19.77 6.67
C GLY A 99 4.85 -19.17 7.12
N THR A 100 5.85 -19.22 6.25
CA THR A 100 7.13 -18.55 6.45
C THR A 100 7.13 -17.24 5.67
N LEU A 101 7.24 -16.12 6.37
CA LEU A 101 7.34 -14.79 5.78
C LEU A 101 8.80 -14.42 5.57
N LEU A 102 9.15 -14.03 4.34
CA LEU A 102 10.43 -13.48 3.94
C LEU A 102 10.29 -11.95 3.82
N THR A 103 11.26 -11.19 4.35
CA THR A 103 11.28 -9.72 4.22
C THR A 103 12.68 -9.19 3.99
N GLY A 104 12.79 -8.12 3.15
CA GLY A 104 14.05 -7.45 2.81
C GLY A 104 15.00 -8.34 2.01
N GLY A 105 16.23 -7.87 1.82
CA GLY A 105 17.26 -8.63 1.10
C GLY A 105 17.32 -8.30 -0.39
N THR A 106 17.71 -9.27 -1.21
CA THR A 106 17.92 -9.12 -2.65
C THR A 106 16.89 -9.88 -3.47
N VAL A 107 16.48 -9.29 -4.58
CA VAL A 107 15.44 -9.80 -5.48
C VAL A 107 15.98 -9.79 -6.91
N ASP A 108 15.81 -10.89 -7.62
CA ASP A 108 16.14 -11.00 -9.03
C ASP A 108 14.93 -10.68 -9.91
N GLY A 109 15.17 -10.05 -11.07
CA GLY A 109 14.14 -9.74 -12.05
C GLY A 109 13.07 -8.75 -11.57
N ALA A 110 13.41 -7.90 -10.60
CA ALA A 110 12.50 -6.88 -10.10
C ALA A 110 12.08 -5.92 -11.21
N LYS A 111 10.77 -5.69 -11.34
CA LYS A 111 10.18 -4.76 -12.30
C LYS A 111 8.86 -4.19 -11.77
N PRO A 112 8.48 -2.97 -12.19
CA PRO A 112 7.22 -2.35 -11.80
C PRO A 112 6.02 -3.22 -12.19
N LEU A 113 5.00 -3.24 -11.34
CA LEU A 113 3.68 -3.71 -11.72
C LEU A 113 3.04 -2.71 -12.71
N PRO A 114 2.17 -3.18 -13.62
CA PRO A 114 1.45 -2.29 -14.53
C PRO A 114 0.68 -1.22 -13.75
N ALA A 115 0.94 0.06 -14.04
CA ALA A 115 0.31 1.18 -13.34
C ALA A 115 -1.21 1.24 -13.55
N ASP A 116 -1.71 0.68 -14.65
CA ASP A 116 -3.14 0.55 -14.97
C ASP A 116 -3.79 -0.70 -14.35
N GLY A 117 -3.01 -1.58 -13.75
CA GLY A 117 -3.50 -2.78 -13.07
C GLY A 117 -4.42 -2.45 -11.89
N GLU A 118 -5.50 -3.21 -11.73
CA GLU A 118 -6.49 -2.99 -10.68
C GLU A 118 -5.86 -3.01 -9.28
N ILE A 119 -4.98 -3.98 -9.01
CA ILE A 119 -4.31 -4.10 -7.70
C ILE A 119 -3.48 -2.85 -7.37
N VAL A 120 -2.78 -2.28 -8.36
CA VAL A 120 -1.98 -1.06 -8.18
C VAL A 120 -2.89 0.13 -7.88
N LYS A 121 -4.00 0.26 -8.63
CA LYS A 121 -4.93 1.38 -8.48
C LYS A 121 -5.69 1.41 -7.17
N ILE A 122 -6.03 0.24 -6.61
CA ILE A 122 -6.98 0.19 -5.49
C ILE A 122 -6.39 -0.36 -4.18
N ALA A 123 -5.32 -1.17 -4.24
CA ALA A 123 -4.88 -1.91 -3.05
C ALA A 123 -3.47 -1.57 -2.58
N VAL A 124 -2.50 -1.46 -3.50
CA VAL A 124 -1.08 -1.43 -3.12
C VAL A 124 -0.31 -0.19 -3.60
N GLY A 125 -0.88 0.60 -4.53
CA GLY A 125 -0.16 1.71 -5.16
C GLY A 125 1.03 1.25 -6.02
N PRO A 126 1.92 2.17 -6.45
CA PRO A 126 3.13 1.84 -7.16
C PRO A 126 3.95 0.77 -6.44
N SER A 127 4.29 -0.30 -7.16
CA SER A 127 4.87 -1.51 -6.58
C SER A 127 5.78 -2.21 -7.58
N ASN A 128 6.77 -2.97 -7.07
CA ASN A 128 7.64 -3.80 -7.90
C ASN A 128 7.51 -5.27 -7.49
N GLN A 129 7.65 -6.16 -8.45
CA GLN A 129 7.61 -7.60 -8.24
C GLN A 129 8.82 -8.27 -8.86
N GLY A 130 9.33 -9.31 -8.18
CA GLY A 130 10.42 -10.16 -8.64
C GLY A 130 10.44 -11.48 -7.89
N VAL A 131 11.61 -12.09 -7.79
CA VAL A 131 11.83 -13.37 -7.09
C VAL A 131 12.92 -13.18 -6.05
N PHE A 132 12.71 -13.65 -4.81
CA PHE A 132 13.75 -13.60 -3.80
C PHE A 132 14.99 -14.39 -4.25
N LYS A 133 16.14 -13.71 -4.25
CA LYS A 133 17.46 -14.32 -4.34
C LYS A 133 17.96 -14.67 -2.94
N GLN A 134 17.82 -13.71 -2.01
CA GLN A 134 18.20 -13.88 -0.61
C GLN A 134 17.31 -12.95 0.25
N ALA A 135 16.59 -13.51 1.20
CA ALA A 135 15.87 -12.75 2.19
C ALA A 135 16.81 -12.24 3.28
N ALA A 136 16.60 -11.02 3.77
CA ALA A 136 17.32 -10.50 4.93
C ALA A 136 16.77 -11.09 6.23
N GLN A 137 15.46 -11.37 6.26
CA GLN A 137 14.80 -11.96 7.41
C GLN A 137 13.78 -13.01 6.96
N THR A 138 13.77 -14.15 7.66
CA THR A 138 12.85 -15.27 7.44
C THR A 138 12.28 -15.69 8.78
N ARG A 139 10.95 -15.77 8.88
CA ARG A 139 10.28 -16.16 10.13
C ARG A 139 8.96 -16.86 9.88
N LYS A 140 8.62 -17.83 10.71
CA LYS A 140 7.27 -18.40 10.78
C LYS A 140 6.30 -17.36 11.36
N VAL A 141 5.12 -17.29 10.80
CA VAL A 141 4.02 -16.47 11.30
C VAL A 141 2.75 -17.31 11.37
N GLY A 142 1.92 -17.01 12.36
CA GLY A 142 0.65 -17.68 12.63
C GLY A 142 -0.36 -16.74 13.30
N PRO A 143 -1.56 -17.24 13.66
CA PRO A 143 -2.64 -16.43 14.21
C PRO A 143 -2.21 -15.62 15.42
N GLY A 144 -2.53 -14.30 15.41
CA GLY A 144 -2.17 -13.34 16.44
C GLY A 144 -0.86 -12.59 16.17
N ASP A 145 -0.02 -13.05 15.24
CA ASP A 145 1.21 -12.32 14.89
C ASP A 145 0.90 -11.01 14.16
N ILE A 146 1.67 -9.98 14.53
CA ILE A 146 1.66 -8.68 13.86
C ILE A 146 3.01 -8.45 13.20
N VAL A 147 2.99 -7.98 11.96
CA VAL A 147 4.20 -7.65 11.20
C VAL A 147 4.06 -6.29 10.57
N ILE A 148 5.02 -5.40 10.78
CA ILE A 148 5.09 -4.08 10.15
C ILE A 148 6.13 -4.14 9.04
N ILE A 149 5.71 -3.83 7.81
CA ILE A 149 6.54 -3.83 6.60
C ILE A 149 6.61 -2.40 6.07
N PRO A 150 7.76 -1.72 6.19
CA PRO A 150 7.93 -0.36 5.66
C PRO A 150 7.82 -0.32 4.13
N PRO A 151 7.53 0.86 3.55
CA PRO A 151 7.61 1.07 2.10
C PRO A 151 8.96 0.65 1.55
N GLY A 152 8.98 0.11 0.33
CA GLY A 152 10.17 -0.35 -0.36
C GLY A 152 10.70 -1.72 0.09
N VAL A 153 10.24 -2.28 1.20
CA VAL A 153 10.71 -3.57 1.70
C VAL A 153 10.04 -4.72 0.94
N TYR A 154 10.84 -5.51 0.20
CA TYR A 154 10.35 -6.72 -0.44
C TYR A 154 9.87 -7.74 0.57
N HIS A 155 8.74 -8.37 0.28
CA HIS A 155 8.16 -9.40 1.14
C HIS A 155 7.45 -10.47 0.32
N GLY A 156 7.29 -11.66 0.91
CA GLY A 156 6.65 -12.80 0.27
C GLY A 156 6.54 -13.98 1.22
N PHE A 157 5.74 -14.97 0.84
CA PHE A 157 5.49 -16.16 1.65
C PHE A 157 6.04 -17.42 1.00
N THR A 158 6.57 -18.33 1.82
CA THR A 158 6.88 -19.73 1.51
C THR A 158 6.39 -20.64 2.63
N ASP A 159 6.54 -21.96 2.47
CA ASP A 159 6.17 -22.99 3.45
C ASP A 159 4.75 -22.84 3.99
N VAL A 160 3.83 -22.39 3.15
CA VAL A 160 2.40 -22.41 3.44
C VAL A 160 1.89 -23.81 3.13
N ALA A 161 1.50 -24.57 4.18
CA ALA A 161 1.06 -25.95 4.01
C ALA A 161 -0.36 -26.04 3.45
N ASP A 162 -1.27 -25.18 3.93
CA ASP A 162 -2.65 -25.08 3.50
C ASP A 162 -3.00 -23.64 3.11
N HIS A 163 -2.98 -22.73 4.08
CA HIS A 163 -3.22 -21.30 3.84
C HIS A 163 -2.57 -20.44 4.92
N VAL A 164 -2.46 -19.16 4.63
CA VAL A 164 -2.33 -18.07 5.61
C VAL A 164 -3.26 -16.94 5.22
N GLU A 165 -4.08 -16.51 6.18
CA GLU A 165 -5.00 -15.38 6.03
C GLU A 165 -4.61 -14.28 7.01
N TYR A 166 -4.63 -13.05 6.52
CA TYR A 166 -4.27 -11.89 7.33
C TYR A 166 -4.98 -10.62 6.85
N VAL A 167 -5.24 -9.74 7.79
CA VAL A 167 -5.64 -8.36 7.51
C VAL A 167 -4.37 -7.55 7.29
N SER A 168 -4.36 -6.70 6.27
CA SER A 168 -3.31 -5.70 6.03
C SER A 168 -3.90 -4.31 6.24
N VAL A 169 -3.46 -3.63 7.30
CA VAL A 169 -3.73 -2.20 7.51
C VAL A 169 -2.61 -1.41 6.85
N ARG A 170 -2.98 -0.45 6.01
CA ARG A 170 -2.05 0.27 5.13
C ARG A 170 -2.15 1.78 5.33
N PRO A 171 -1.31 2.38 6.18
CA PRO A 171 -1.05 3.82 6.14
C PRO A 171 -0.51 4.23 4.76
N ASP A 172 -1.15 5.23 4.16
CA ASP A 172 -0.85 5.76 2.83
C ASP A 172 -0.66 7.28 2.92
N PRO A 173 0.56 7.73 3.30
CA PRO A 173 0.86 9.16 3.50
C PRO A 173 0.83 9.96 2.20
N ASP A 174 1.04 9.32 1.06
CA ASP A 174 1.15 9.97 -0.24
C ASP A 174 -0.17 9.95 -1.02
N HIS A 175 -1.27 9.45 -0.41
CA HIS A 175 -2.60 9.38 -1.01
C HIS A 175 -2.63 8.65 -2.36
N VAL A 176 -1.81 7.60 -2.52
CA VAL A 176 -1.76 6.81 -3.76
C VAL A 176 -2.97 5.87 -3.90
N LEU A 177 -3.68 5.59 -2.81
CA LEU A 177 -4.89 4.76 -2.82
C LEU A 177 -6.16 5.62 -2.90
N PRO A 178 -7.25 5.10 -3.52
CA PRO A 178 -8.45 5.87 -3.80
C PRO A 178 -9.28 6.09 -2.53
N ALA A 179 -9.18 7.27 -1.92
CA ALA A 179 -9.98 7.67 -0.76
C ALA A 179 -11.48 7.43 -1.00
N GLY A 180 -12.18 6.89 0.00
CA GLY A 180 -13.61 6.56 -0.09
C GLY A 180 -13.90 5.21 -0.79
N TYR A 181 -12.87 4.46 -1.19
CA TYR A 181 -13.10 3.12 -1.74
C TYR A 181 -13.80 2.21 -0.71
N VAL A 182 -14.79 1.49 -1.19
CA VAL A 182 -15.47 0.40 -0.45
C VAL A 182 -15.60 -0.79 -1.40
N HIS A 183 -15.17 -1.96 -0.94
CA HIS A 183 -15.27 -3.20 -1.72
C HIS A 183 -16.72 -3.42 -2.19
N PRO A 184 -16.97 -3.83 -3.44
CA PRO A 184 -18.33 -3.99 -3.97
C PRO A 184 -19.26 -4.84 -3.12
N LEU A 185 -18.75 -5.92 -2.52
CA LEU A 185 -19.53 -6.81 -1.62
C LEU A 185 -19.92 -6.17 -0.27
N LEU A 186 -19.32 -5.03 0.08
CA LEU A 186 -19.59 -4.29 1.33
C LEU A 186 -20.42 -3.03 1.11
N LYS A 187 -20.77 -2.71 -0.13
CA LYS A 187 -21.68 -1.60 -0.45
C LYS A 187 -23.10 -2.03 -0.06
N LYS A 188 -23.71 -1.28 0.84
CA LYS A 188 -25.12 -1.42 1.23
C LYS A 188 -25.98 -0.54 0.35
#